data_d21138035f212bf1ec13f91d158952e9
#
_entry.id   d21138035f212bf1ec13f91d158952e9
#
_cell.length_a   1.000
_cell.length_b   1.000
_cell.length_c   1.000
_cell.angle_alpha   90.00
_cell.angle_beta   90.00
_cell.angle_gamma   90.00
#
_symmetry.space_group_name_H-M   'P 1'
#
loop_
_entity.id
_entity.type
_entity.pdbx_description
1 polymer ?
#
loop_
_entity_poly.entity_id
_entity_poly.type
_entity_poly.pdbx_seq_one_letter_code
_entity_poly.pdbx_strand_id
1 'polypeptide(L)'
;MKYGSILTLALVYALGCGSKTPEAEVAAPEPVAEPTPPPPPEPTEEEKKKAEDLKKLEEDRAKMQADNEKEAARWTPELRAEAKTVAEKDYATGKAAIKAALGAKYREPGNPERDKARHPLETLEFFGLKPSYTVLEIGPGEGWYTEVLAPAVAKKGKLIITSPDPNGPADQRSTLYAQRTKLFLERSPELYGKVETAVIDGKSPSLSLDANVDLVVLMRGLHGMVNGGTLDTWLKEIHEALKPKGTLGIEQHRAKPDAVAEESSKQGYLPEKWVIEKIEAAGFKLAGKSEVNANAKDTKDHPNGVWTLPPSYALGDTDKEKYTAIGESDRMTLKFTKK
;
A
#
# COMPACT_ATOMS: atom_id res chain seq x y z
N MET A 1 -5.99 -3.58 62.96
CA MET A 1 -5.43 -3.09 64.23
C MET A 1 -5.56 -1.60 64.27
N LYS A 2 -6.36 -1.17 65.25
CA LYS A 2 -6.35 0.06 66.07
C LYS A 2 -6.77 1.35 65.31
N TYR A 3 -8.00 1.86 65.53
CA TYR A 3 -8.56 2.58 66.72
C TYR A 3 -7.87 3.95 66.88
N GLY A 4 -8.50 5.02 67.02
CA GLY A 4 -9.70 5.56 67.69
C GLY A 4 -9.62 7.09 67.49
N SER A 5 -10.42 7.96 67.87
CA SER A 5 -11.52 8.10 68.79
C SER A 5 -11.88 9.59 68.80
N ILE A 6 -13.08 9.85 68.62
CA ILE A 6 -14.03 10.74 69.31
C ILE A 6 -13.45 11.68 70.38
N LEU A 7 -13.77 12.98 70.33
CA LEU A 7 -14.06 13.74 71.53
C LEU A 7 -15.15 14.75 71.28
N THR A 8 -16.23 14.55 72.00
CA THR A 8 -17.37 15.42 72.25
C THR A 8 -17.09 16.36 73.42
N LEU A 9 -17.46 17.62 73.36
CA LEU A 9 -17.71 18.37 74.61
C LEU A 9 -18.86 19.32 74.47
N ALA A 10 -19.74 19.25 75.42
CA ALA A 10 -21.01 19.93 75.53
C ALA A 10 -20.98 21.13 76.47
N LEU A 11 -21.94 22.03 76.26
CA LEU A 11 -22.72 22.86 77.21
C LEU A 11 -22.02 23.98 77.97
N VAL A 12 -22.60 25.16 77.93
CA VAL A 12 -23.30 25.78 79.07
C VAL A 12 -24.18 26.96 78.59
N TYR A 13 -25.40 26.98 79.11
CA TYR A 13 -26.42 28.04 79.01
C TYR A 13 -26.04 29.38 79.67
N ALA A 14 -26.50 30.48 79.08
CA ALA A 14 -26.85 31.69 79.86
C ALA A 14 -28.04 32.42 79.20
N LEU A 15 -29.15 32.55 79.94
CA LEU A 15 -30.31 33.32 79.64
C LEU A 15 -30.01 34.81 79.81
N GLY A 16 -30.44 35.65 78.90
CA GLY A 16 -30.47 37.09 79.01
C GLY A 16 -31.57 37.65 78.15
N CYS A 17 -32.72 38.07 78.80
CA CYS A 17 -33.80 38.83 78.21
C CYS A 17 -33.35 40.25 77.79
N GLY A 18 -33.62 40.63 76.55
CA GLY A 18 -33.43 41.97 76.06
C GLY A 18 -34.28 42.18 74.81
N SER A 19 -35.41 42.87 74.94
CA SER A 19 -36.33 43.32 73.89
C SER A 19 -35.62 44.23 72.91
N LYS A 20 -35.63 43.86 71.63
CA LYS A 20 -35.25 44.72 70.50
C LYS A 20 -36.28 44.55 69.36
N THR A 21 -36.65 45.68 68.80
CA THR A 21 -37.46 45.96 67.61
C THR A 21 -36.98 45.13 66.39
N PRO A 22 -37.86 44.75 65.48
CA PRO A 22 -37.50 43.99 64.28
C PRO A 22 -36.79 44.88 63.29
N GLU A 23 -35.55 44.58 63.08
CA GLU A 23 -34.74 45.10 62.02
C GLU A 23 -35.10 44.31 60.75
N ALA A 24 -35.32 44.97 59.63
CA ALA A 24 -35.65 44.36 58.36
C ALA A 24 -34.51 43.50 57.88
N GLU A 25 -34.80 42.23 57.69
CA GLU A 25 -33.89 41.19 57.13
C GLU A 25 -33.61 41.55 55.65
N VAL A 26 -32.41 42.07 55.38
CA VAL A 26 -31.92 42.30 54.03
C VAL A 26 -31.57 40.91 53.47
N ALA A 27 -32.41 40.43 52.56
CA ALA A 27 -32.15 39.16 51.83
C ALA A 27 -30.76 39.20 51.18
N ALA A 28 -29.96 38.18 51.47
CA ALA A 28 -28.65 38.01 50.82
C ALA A 28 -28.87 37.87 49.29
N PRO A 29 -28.01 38.47 48.46
CA PRO A 29 -28.15 38.34 47.02
C PRO A 29 -27.99 36.88 46.62
N GLU A 30 -28.92 36.40 45.80
CA GLU A 30 -28.83 35.07 45.18
C GLU A 30 -27.49 34.92 44.43
N PRO A 31 -26.82 33.76 44.51
CA PRO A 31 -25.60 33.51 43.76
C PRO A 31 -25.87 33.68 42.27
N VAL A 32 -25.23 34.64 41.64
CA VAL A 32 -25.24 34.83 40.19
C VAL A 32 -24.64 33.55 39.59
N ALA A 33 -25.42 32.77 38.87
CA ALA A 33 -24.97 31.60 38.15
C ALA A 33 -23.86 32.04 37.15
N GLU A 34 -22.70 31.47 37.27
CA GLU A 34 -21.60 31.69 36.27
C GLU A 34 -22.15 31.34 34.86
N PRO A 35 -21.88 32.16 33.85
CA PRO A 35 -22.33 31.86 32.48
C PRO A 35 -21.75 30.53 32.05
N THR A 36 -22.57 29.59 31.67
CA THR A 36 -22.16 28.35 31.04
C THR A 36 -21.29 28.67 29.80
N PRO A 37 -20.11 28.09 29.67
CA PRO A 37 -19.26 28.32 28.48
C PRO A 37 -20.06 27.99 27.22
N PRO A 38 -19.87 28.75 26.12
CA PRO A 38 -20.55 28.45 24.86
C PRO A 38 -20.23 27.04 24.42
N PRO A 39 -21.14 26.33 23.74
CA PRO A 39 -20.85 25.00 23.19
C PRO A 39 -19.65 25.09 22.26
N PRO A 40 -18.79 24.05 22.19
CA PRO A 40 -17.68 24.02 21.26
C PRO A 40 -18.20 24.21 19.82
N PRO A 41 -17.43 24.90 18.97
CA PRO A 41 -17.82 25.12 17.59
C PRO A 41 -18.04 23.76 16.87
N GLU A 42 -19.01 23.72 15.97
CA GLU A 42 -19.21 22.53 15.13
C GLU A 42 -17.96 22.24 14.29
N PRO A 43 -17.58 20.95 14.14
CA PRO A 43 -16.43 20.57 13.35
C PRO A 43 -16.55 21.06 11.89
N THR A 44 -15.48 21.59 11.36
CA THR A 44 -15.38 22.00 9.96
C THR A 44 -15.51 20.78 9.03
N GLU A 45 -15.83 20.99 7.76
CA GLU A 45 -15.89 19.91 6.74
C GLU A 45 -14.55 19.19 6.58
N GLU A 46 -13.44 19.89 6.76
CA GLU A 46 -12.10 19.28 6.75
C GLU A 46 -11.89 18.36 7.96
N GLU A 47 -12.31 18.77 9.15
CA GLU A 47 -12.24 17.94 10.37
C GLU A 47 -13.14 16.72 10.28
N LYS A 48 -14.37 16.87 9.74
CA LYS A 48 -15.28 15.75 9.49
C LYS A 48 -14.67 14.75 8.53
N LYS A 49 -14.11 15.23 7.40
CA LYS A 49 -13.42 14.38 6.41
C LYS A 49 -12.22 13.66 7.01
N LYS A 50 -11.40 14.37 7.79
CA LYS A 50 -10.24 13.76 8.47
C LYS A 50 -10.67 12.68 9.45
N ALA A 51 -11.75 12.90 10.20
CA ALA A 51 -12.31 11.90 11.12
C ALA A 51 -12.84 10.66 10.37
N GLU A 52 -13.50 10.84 9.23
CA GLU A 52 -13.96 9.76 8.37
C GLU A 52 -12.78 8.95 7.78
N ASP A 53 -11.75 9.63 7.29
CA ASP A 53 -10.54 9.01 6.76
C ASP A 53 -9.82 8.18 7.85
N LEU A 54 -9.73 8.68 9.08
CA LEU A 54 -9.16 7.96 10.21
C LEU A 54 -9.99 6.73 10.59
N LYS A 55 -11.32 6.87 10.66
CA LYS A 55 -12.21 5.74 10.92
C LYS A 55 -12.05 4.64 9.88
N LYS A 56 -12.02 5.02 8.59
CA LYS A 56 -11.79 4.07 7.50
C LYS A 56 -10.41 3.40 7.60
N LEU A 57 -9.39 4.14 8.03
CA LEU A 57 -8.05 3.58 8.25
C LEU A 57 -8.03 2.53 9.37
N GLU A 58 -8.78 2.75 10.45
CA GLU A 58 -8.94 1.78 11.55
C GLU A 58 -9.69 0.52 11.09
N GLU A 59 -10.77 0.69 10.32
CA GLU A 59 -11.50 -0.44 9.72
C GLU A 59 -10.61 -1.26 8.78
N ASP A 60 -9.83 -0.60 7.91
CA ASP A 60 -8.87 -1.25 7.01
C ASP A 60 -7.77 -1.97 7.80
N ARG A 61 -7.34 -1.44 8.95
CA ARG A 61 -6.37 -2.08 9.85
C ARG A 61 -6.93 -3.32 10.51
N ALA A 62 -8.15 -3.25 11.02
CA ALA A 62 -8.83 -4.42 11.61
C ALA A 62 -9.02 -5.53 10.56
N LYS A 63 -9.42 -5.14 9.34
CA LYS A 63 -9.53 -6.07 8.23
C LYS A 63 -8.19 -6.71 7.88
N MET A 64 -7.12 -5.93 7.78
CA MET A 64 -5.76 -6.45 7.51
C MET A 64 -5.34 -7.50 8.54
N GLN A 65 -5.62 -7.28 9.82
CA GLN A 65 -5.31 -8.24 10.89
C GLN A 65 -6.08 -9.55 10.70
N ALA A 66 -7.40 -9.46 10.50
CA ALA A 66 -8.24 -10.63 10.29
C ALA A 66 -7.84 -11.44 9.03
N ASP A 67 -7.55 -10.74 7.92
CA ASP A 67 -7.08 -11.38 6.68
C ASP A 67 -5.72 -12.06 6.90
N ASN A 68 -4.82 -11.44 7.67
CA ASN A 68 -3.53 -12.04 8.00
C ASN A 68 -3.65 -13.29 8.89
N GLU A 69 -4.53 -13.27 9.90
CA GLU A 69 -4.79 -14.44 10.75
C GLU A 69 -5.35 -15.61 9.92
N LYS A 70 -6.33 -15.32 9.04
CA LYS A 70 -6.89 -16.30 8.12
C LYS A 70 -5.82 -16.90 7.20
N GLU A 71 -4.97 -16.06 6.64
CA GLU A 71 -3.91 -16.50 5.75
C GLU A 71 -2.84 -17.29 6.51
N ALA A 72 -2.45 -16.86 7.72
CA ALA A 72 -1.51 -17.59 8.55
C ALA A 72 -1.98 -19.01 8.88
N ALA A 73 -3.29 -19.18 9.12
CA ALA A 73 -3.90 -20.50 9.36
C ALA A 73 -3.84 -21.44 8.15
N ARG A 74 -3.74 -20.90 6.92
CA ARG A 74 -3.60 -21.68 5.68
C ARG A 74 -2.22 -22.33 5.52
N TRP A 75 -1.18 -21.77 6.16
CA TRP A 75 0.20 -22.23 6.03
C TRP A 75 0.49 -23.49 6.84
N THR A 76 0.05 -24.65 6.30
CA THR A 76 0.33 -25.96 6.87
C THR A 76 1.80 -26.37 6.69
N PRO A 77 2.28 -27.39 7.43
CA PRO A 77 3.62 -27.95 7.21
C PRO A 77 3.90 -28.37 5.77
N GLU A 78 2.89 -28.94 5.10
CA GLU A 78 2.98 -29.40 3.71
C GLU A 78 3.15 -28.21 2.74
N LEU A 79 2.40 -27.12 2.96
CA LEU A 79 2.51 -25.91 2.17
C LEU A 79 3.86 -25.24 2.34
N ARG A 80 4.39 -25.21 3.57
CA ARG A 80 5.74 -24.72 3.87
C ARG A 80 6.82 -25.59 3.21
N ALA A 81 6.67 -26.92 3.22
CA ALA A 81 7.59 -27.83 2.56
C ALA A 81 7.61 -27.61 1.04
N GLU A 82 6.44 -27.38 0.40
CA GLU A 82 6.35 -27.01 -1.02
C GLU A 82 7.05 -25.69 -1.28
N ALA A 83 6.74 -24.66 -0.49
CA ALA A 83 7.34 -23.32 -0.59
C ALA A 83 8.88 -23.39 -0.51
N LYS A 84 9.40 -24.13 0.46
CA LYS A 84 10.85 -24.38 0.60
C LYS A 84 11.41 -25.09 -0.62
N THR A 85 10.75 -26.12 -1.12
CA THR A 85 11.19 -26.86 -2.31
C THR A 85 11.30 -25.97 -3.53
N VAL A 86 10.31 -25.10 -3.75
CA VAL A 86 10.33 -24.15 -4.87
C VAL A 86 11.44 -23.11 -4.71
N ALA A 87 11.62 -22.54 -3.51
CA ALA A 87 12.61 -21.50 -3.24
C ALA A 87 14.07 -22.03 -3.28
N GLU A 88 14.31 -23.27 -2.86
CA GLU A 88 15.65 -23.87 -2.80
C GLU A 88 16.10 -24.53 -4.11
N LYS A 89 15.17 -24.71 -5.06
CA LYS A 89 15.49 -25.37 -6.34
C LYS A 89 16.42 -24.49 -7.20
N ASP A 90 17.43 -25.12 -7.78
CA ASP A 90 18.32 -24.49 -8.74
C ASP A 90 17.69 -24.52 -10.14
N TYR A 91 17.12 -23.39 -10.55
CA TYR A 91 16.54 -23.24 -11.87
C TYR A 91 17.58 -22.81 -12.90
N ALA A 92 17.60 -23.51 -14.04
CA ALA A 92 18.49 -23.18 -15.16
C ALA A 92 18.07 -21.89 -15.90
N THR A 93 16.76 -21.57 -15.91
CA THR A 93 16.21 -20.41 -16.64
C THR A 93 15.16 -19.67 -15.83
N GLY A 94 14.98 -18.38 -16.12
CA GLY A 94 13.88 -17.58 -15.55
C GLY A 94 12.52 -18.20 -15.84
N LYS A 95 12.30 -18.68 -17.07
CA LYS A 95 11.06 -19.36 -17.46
C LYS A 95 10.73 -20.53 -16.53
N ALA A 96 11.71 -21.38 -16.26
CA ALA A 96 11.50 -22.54 -15.38
C ALA A 96 11.19 -22.12 -13.94
N ALA A 97 11.86 -21.09 -13.43
CA ALA A 97 11.63 -20.54 -12.11
C ALA A 97 10.21 -19.92 -11.98
N ILE A 98 9.84 -19.08 -12.94
CA ILE A 98 8.50 -18.43 -12.97
C ILE A 98 7.40 -19.49 -13.05
N LYS A 99 7.52 -20.49 -13.95
CA LYS A 99 6.52 -21.57 -14.06
C LYS A 99 6.36 -22.36 -12.77
N ALA A 100 7.45 -22.63 -12.07
CA ALA A 100 7.40 -23.34 -10.79
C ALA A 100 6.67 -22.51 -9.72
N ALA A 101 6.93 -21.20 -9.65
CA ALA A 101 6.25 -20.30 -8.72
C ALA A 101 4.75 -20.18 -9.06
N LEU A 102 4.40 -20.02 -10.33
CA LEU A 102 3.00 -19.91 -10.78
C LEU A 102 2.17 -21.18 -10.54
N GLY A 103 2.79 -22.35 -10.61
CA GLY A 103 2.12 -23.64 -10.37
C GLY A 103 2.04 -24.05 -8.90
N ALA A 104 2.60 -23.27 -7.99
CA ALA A 104 2.68 -23.62 -6.58
C ALA A 104 1.38 -23.32 -5.82
N LYS A 105 1.05 -24.18 -4.85
CA LYS A 105 -0.17 -24.08 -4.04
C LYS A 105 -0.09 -23.02 -2.94
N TYR A 106 1.14 -22.56 -2.64
CA TYR A 106 1.33 -21.52 -1.62
C TYR A 106 0.80 -20.14 -2.07
N ARG A 107 0.57 -19.92 -3.37
CA ARG A 107 0.03 -18.66 -3.87
C ARG A 107 -1.27 -18.30 -3.16
N GLU A 108 -1.43 -17.03 -2.86
CA GLU A 108 -2.63 -16.54 -2.15
C GLU A 108 -3.88 -16.84 -2.99
N PRO A 109 -4.95 -17.35 -2.36
CA PRO A 109 -6.21 -17.65 -3.07
C PRO A 109 -6.74 -16.44 -3.84
N GLY A 110 -7.17 -16.64 -5.08
CA GLY A 110 -7.57 -15.56 -5.98
C GLY A 110 -6.44 -15.00 -6.85
N ASN A 111 -5.17 -15.21 -6.48
CA ASN A 111 -4.06 -14.74 -7.29
C ASN A 111 -3.84 -15.53 -8.57
N PRO A 112 -3.91 -16.89 -8.57
CA PRO A 112 -3.78 -17.69 -9.79
C PRO A 112 -4.84 -17.39 -10.85
N GLU A 113 -6.06 -17.05 -10.44
CA GLU A 113 -7.17 -16.74 -11.35
C GLU A 113 -6.90 -15.49 -12.19
N ARG A 114 -6.03 -14.61 -11.68
CA ARG A 114 -5.64 -13.34 -12.35
C ARG A 114 -4.50 -13.52 -13.34
N ASP A 115 -3.82 -14.68 -13.34
CA ASP A 115 -2.69 -14.94 -14.25
C ASP A 115 -3.10 -14.83 -15.71
N LYS A 116 -4.33 -15.27 -16.05
CA LYS A 116 -4.91 -15.17 -17.40
C LYS A 116 -5.11 -13.74 -17.89
N ALA A 117 -5.20 -12.76 -16.98
CA ALA A 117 -5.34 -11.36 -17.31
C ALA A 117 -4.01 -10.59 -17.18
N ARG A 118 -3.05 -11.11 -16.41
CA ARG A 118 -1.79 -10.45 -16.09
C ARG A 118 -0.57 -11.05 -16.77
N HIS A 119 -0.70 -12.23 -17.38
CA HIS A 119 0.32 -12.92 -18.17
C HIS A 119 1.73 -12.86 -17.52
N PRO A 120 1.86 -13.27 -16.23
CA PRO A 120 3.11 -13.04 -15.47
C PRO A 120 4.31 -13.78 -16.08
N LEU A 121 4.09 -14.96 -16.67
CA LEU A 121 5.15 -15.69 -17.33
C LEU A 121 5.72 -14.90 -18.50
N GLU A 122 4.86 -14.50 -19.42
CA GLU A 122 5.23 -13.78 -20.63
C GLU A 122 5.81 -12.41 -20.33
N THR A 123 5.24 -11.70 -19.33
CA THR A 123 5.70 -10.39 -18.88
C THR A 123 7.11 -10.46 -18.29
N LEU A 124 7.37 -11.37 -17.36
CA LEU A 124 8.67 -11.51 -16.72
C LEU A 124 9.74 -12.12 -17.66
N GLU A 125 9.35 -13.01 -18.60
CA GLU A 125 10.23 -13.48 -19.67
C GLU A 125 10.60 -12.34 -20.62
N PHE A 126 9.65 -11.49 -21.00
CA PHE A 126 9.91 -10.30 -21.82
C PHE A 126 10.87 -9.34 -21.14
N PHE A 127 10.77 -9.12 -19.83
CA PHE A 127 11.72 -8.33 -19.07
C PHE A 127 13.09 -9.01 -18.96
N GLY A 128 13.17 -10.32 -19.16
CA GLY A 128 14.41 -11.09 -19.17
C GLY A 128 14.86 -11.54 -17.79
N LEU A 129 13.92 -11.83 -16.88
CA LEU A 129 14.22 -12.33 -15.53
C LEU A 129 15.12 -13.56 -15.59
N LYS A 130 16.19 -13.56 -14.78
CA LYS A 130 17.07 -14.72 -14.56
C LYS A 130 17.16 -15.05 -13.07
N PRO A 131 17.30 -16.35 -12.71
CA PRO A 131 17.38 -16.76 -11.31
C PRO A 131 18.57 -16.18 -10.53
N SER A 132 19.60 -15.71 -11.23
CA SER A 132 20.81 -15.10 -10.64
C SER A 132 20.75 -13.59 -10.51
N TYR A 133 19.64 -12.96 -10.90
CA TYR A 133 19.52 -11.51 -10.87
C TYR A 133 19.26 -10.97 -9.46
N THR A 134 19.80 -9.79 -9.19
CA THR A 134 19.28 -8.90 -8.18
C THR A 134 18.11 -8.15 -8.80
N VAL A 135 16.89 -8.40 -8.30
CA VAL A 135 15.66 -7.79 -8.78
C VAL A 135 15.17 -6.78 -7.75
N LEU A 136 14.78 -5.59 -8.21
CA LEU A 136 14.09 -4.60 -7.41
C LEU A 136 12.62 -4.52 -7.86
N GLU A 137 11.70 -4.84 -6.98
CA GLU A 137 10.27 -4.62 -7.17
C GLU A 137 9.84 -3.32 -6.50
N ILE A 138 9.35 -2.38 -7.30
CA ILE A 138 8.88 -1.09 -6.80
C ILE A 138 7.38 -1.15 -6.56
N GLY A 139 6.98 -0.87 -5.32
CA GLY A 139 5.57 -0.86 -4.93
C GLY A 139 4.91 -2.23 -5.05
N PRO A 140 5.31 -3.24 -4.28
CA PRO A 140 4.82 -4.62 -4.38
C PRO A 140 3.31 -4.75 -4.14
N GLY A 141 2.68 -3.72 -3.55
CA GLY A 141 1.26 -3.74 -3.20
C GLY A 141 0.95 -4.84 -2.19
N GLU A 142 0.08 -5.77 -2.57
CA GLU A 142 -0.30 -6.95 -1.76
C GLU A 142 0.57 -8.18 -2.05
N GLY A 143 1.71 -8.01 -2.73
CA GLY A 143 2.68 -9.08 -2.95
C GLY A 143 2.39 -10.01 -4.14
N TRP A 144 1.48 -9.66 -5.04
CA TRP A 144 1.07 -10.53 -6.15
C TRP A 144 2.25 -10.93 -7.05
N TYR A 145 3.14 -9.99 -7.42
CA TYR A 145 4.37 -10.32 -8.15
C TYR A 145 5.46 -10.84 -7.21
N THR A 146 5.53 -10.37 -5.96
CA THR A 146 6.50 -10.83 -4.96
C THR A 146 6.41 -12.34 -4.74
N GLU A 147 5.21 -12.93 -4.70
CA GLU A 147 5.03 -14.39 -4.53
C GLU A 147 5.59 -15.22 -5.70
N VAL A 148 5.83 -14.59 -6.87
CA VAL A 148 6.45 -15.20 -8.03
C VAL A 148 7.95 -14.88 -8.10
N LEU A 149 8.32 -13.61 -7.85
CA LEU A 149 9.69 -13.14 -7.94
C LEU A 149 10.59 -13.70 -6.84
N ALA A 150 10.09 -13.70 -5.59
CA ALA A 150 10.90 -14.14 -4.45
C ALA A 150 11.46 -15.57 -4.64
N PRO A 151 10.66 -16.61 -4.86
CA PRO A 151 11.18 -17.96 -5.08
C PRO A 151 11.96 -18.10 -6.38
N ALA A 152 11.64 -17.32 -7.42
CA ALA A 152 12.35 -17.40 -8.70
C ALA A 152 13.83 -17.01 -8.59
N VAL A 153 14.18 -16.12 -7.66
CA VAL A 153 15.56 -15.67 -7.45
C VAL A 153 16.19 -16.15 -6.13
N ALA A 154 15.44 -16.79 -5.24
CA ALA A 154 15.85 -17.12 -3.87
C ALA A 154 17.14 -17.94 -3.77
N LYS A 155 17.45 -18.79 -4.77
CA LYS A 155 18.60 -19.70 -4.73
C LYS A 155 19.90 -19.04 -5.17
N LYS A 156 19.89 -18.22 -6.20
CA LYS A 156 21.07 -17.67 -6.85
C LYS A 156 21.14 -16.15 -6.93
N GLY A 157 20.01 -15.51 -6.82
CA GLY A 157 19.83 -14.06 -6.92
C GLY A 157 19.35 -13.45 -5.61
N LYS A 158 18.70 -12.31 -5.74
CA LYS A 158 18.15 -11.53 -4.63
C LYS A 158 16.89 -10.82 -5.08
N LEU A 159 15.88 -10.73 -4.21
CA LEU A 159 14.76 -9.82 -4.37
C LEU A 159 14.87 -8.70 -3.33
N ILE A 160 14.77 -7.47 -3.79
CA ILE A 160 14.60 -6.27 -2.98
C ILE A 160 13.22 -5.71 -3.32
N ILE A 161 12.45 -5.33 -2.32
CA ILE A 161 11.17 -4.65 -2.51
C ILE A 161 11.22 -3.27 -1.88
N THR A 162 10.47 -2.30 -2.42
CA THR A 162 10.31 -1.01 -1.74
C THR A 162 9.08 -1.04 -0.84
N SER A 163 9.17 -0.39 0.31
CA SER A 163 8.05 -0.22 1.24
C SER A 163 8.19 1.11 1.99
N PRO A 164 7.10 1.78 2.36
CA PRO A 164 7.16 2.79 3.40
C PRO A 164 7.62 2.21 4.74
N ASP A 165 7.84 3.07 5.73
CA ASP A 165 8.21 2.63 7.08
C ASP A 165 7.01 1.97 7.80
N PRO A 166 7.10 0.69 8.20
CA PRO A 166 6.06 0.01 8.97
C PRO A 166 5.91 0.56 10.40
N ASN A 167 6.90 1.30 10.90
CA ASN A 167 6.89 1.97 12.20
C ASN A 167 6.53 3.46 12.11
N GLY A 168 6.08 3.92 10.95
CA GLY A 168 5.61 5.30 10.73
C GLY A 168 4.36 5.65 11.55
N PRO A 169 3.87 6.89 11.46
CA PRO A 169 2.68 7.33 12.19
C PRO A 169 1.45 6.45 11.91
N ALA A 170 0.74 6.07 12.97
CA ALA A 170 -0.39 5.14 12.87
C ALA A 170 -1.60 5.72 12.10
N ASP A 171 -1.69 7.03 12.02
CA ASP A 171 -2.73 7.77 11.28
C ASP A 171 -2.42 7.91 9.78
N GLN A 172 -1.31 7.35 9.30
CA GLN A 172 -0.94 7.39 7.90
C GLN A 172 -1.27 6.07 7.18
N ARG A 173 -1.90 6.18 6.03
CA ARG A 173 -2.23 5.04 5.16
C ARG A 173 -0.97 4.34 4.62
N SER A 174 0.11 5.07 4.40
CA SER A 174 1.41 4.50 4.01
C SER A 174 1.93 3.51 5.06
N THR A 175 1.79 3.83 6.36
CA THR A 175 2.17 2.93 7.46
C THR A 175 1.34 1.64 7.45
N LEU A 176 0.02 1.73 7.19
CA LEU A 176 -0.83 0.56 7.04
C LEU A 176 -0.36 -0.35 5.89
N TYR A 177 -0.02 0.24 4.73
CA TYR A 177 0.49 -0.53 3.59
C TYR A 177 1.83 -1.19 3.90
N ALA A 178 2.74 -0.48 4.59
CA ALA A 178 4.01 -1.04 5.01
C ALA A 178 3.84 -2.20 6.01
N GLN A 179 2.91 -2.08 6.97
CA GLN A 179 2.57 -3.15 7.90
C GLN A 179 1.98 -4.37 7.18
N ARG A 180 1.12 -4.16 6.17
CA ARG A 180 0.60 -5.24 5.32
C ARG A 180 1.74 -5.97 4.60
N THR A 181 2.66 -5.24 3.99
CA THR A 181 3.84 -5.81 3.32
C THR A 181 4.70 -6.61 4.29
N LYS A 182 4.95 -6.10 5.50
CA LYS A 182 5.69 -6.80 6.55
C LYS A 182 5.01 -8.11 6.93
N LEU A 183 3.71 -8.08 7.23
CA LEU A 183 2.93 -9.28 7.56
C LEU A 183 2.94 -10.31 6.42
N PHE A 184 2.86 -9.85 5.15
CA PHE A 184 2.97 -10.71 3.99
C PHE A 184 4.32 -11.45 3.96
N LEU A 185 5.44 -10.77 4.17
CA LEU A 185 6.77 -11.38 4.18
C LEU A 185 6.95 -12.36 5.35
N GLU A 186 6.37 -12.07 6.51
CA GLU A 186 6.45 -12.91 7.71
C GLU A 186 5.65 -14.22 7.60
N ARG A 187 4.71 -14.33 6.66
CA ARG A 187 3.88 -15.53 6.48
C ARG A 187 4.70 -16.78 6.14
N SER A 188 5.76 -16.63 5.37
CA SER A 188 6.62 -17.75 4.95
C SER A 188 8.09 -17.35 4.91
N PRO A 189 8.85 -17.59 5.97
CA PRO A 189 10.29 -17.42 5.96
C PRO A 189 10.98 -18.25 4.87
N GLU A 190 10.40 -19.38 4.47
CA GLU A 190 10.90 -20.26 3.42
C GLU A 190 10.97 -19.56 2.06
N LEU A 191 9.96 -18.71 1.75
CA LEU A 191 9.88 -17.95 0.50
C LEU A 191 10.54 -16.58 0.63
N TYR A 192 10.25 -15.88 1.72
CA TYR A 192 10.48 -14.45 1.84
C TYR A 192 11.60 -14.08 2.80
N GLY A 193 12.17 -15.04 3.55
CA GLY A 193 13.18 -14.75 4.57
C GLY A 193 14.49 -14.17 4.02
N LYS A 194 14.69 -14.20 2.69
CA LYS A 194 15.81 -13.57 2.00
C LYS A 194 15.43 -12.30 1.23
N VAL A 195 14.15 -11.92 1.26
CA VAL A 195 13.70 -10.67 0.63
C VAL A 195 14.17 -9.49 1.46
N GLU A 196 14.85 -8.57 0.83
CA GLU A 196 15.26 -7.32 1.46
C GLU A 196 14.21 -6.24 1.23
N THR A 197 14.00 -5.38 2.22
CA THR A 197 13.10 -4.24 2.10
C THR A 197 13.90 -2.94 2.10
N ALA A 198 13.82 -2.20 1.00
CA ALA A 198 14.27 -0.81 0.94
C ALA A 198 13.15 0.08 1.49
N VAL A 199 13.36 0.61 2.68
CA VAL A 199 12.39 1.54 3.29
C VAL A 199 12.55 2.90 2.64
N ILE A 200 11.44 3.44 2.12
CA ILE A 200 11.44 4.69 1.37
C ILE A 200 10.37 5.66 1.88
N ASP A 201 10.67 6.94 1.79
CA ASP A 201 9.65 7.99 1.80
C ASP A 201 9.11 8.19 0.39
N GLY A 202 7.83 7.95 0.17
CA GLY A 202 7.20 8.09 -1.15
C GLY A 202 7.20 9.53 -1.69
N LYS A 203 7.37 10.53 -0.82
CA LYS A 203 7.47 11.95 -1.21
C LYS A 203 8.89 12.36 -1.59
N SER A 204 9.88 11.65 -1.08
CA SER A 204 11.31 11.90 -1.31
C SER A 204 12.04 10.56 -1.42
N PRO A 205 11.76 9.78 -2.49
CA PRO A 205 12.33 8.45 -2.63
C PRO A 205 13.85 8.49 -2.75
N SER A 206 14.51 7.61 -1.98
CA SER A 206 15.94 7.30 -2.12
C SER A 206 16.15 5.82 -1.91
N LEU A 207 16.77 5.16 -2.89
CA LEU A 207 16.96 3.71 -2.88
C LEU A 207 18.30 3.29 -2.27
N SER A 208 19.35 4.11 -2.41
CA SER A 208 20.73 3.85 -1.92
C SER A 208 21.25 2.45 -2.30
N LEU A 209 21.01 2.02 -3.54
CA LEU A 209 21.34 0.66 -4.02
C LEU A 209 22.57 0.58 -4.94
N ASP A 210 23.30 1.67 -5.14
CA ASP A 210 24.65 1.78 -5.76
C ASP A 210 24.93 0.80 -6.94
N ALA A 211 24.16 0.90 -8.03
CA ALA A 211 24.36 0.14 -9.26
C ALA A 211 24.46 -1.40 -9.08
N ASN A 212 23.68 -1.97 -8.15
CA ASN A 212 23.69 -3.40 -7.84
C ASN A 212 22.53 -4.20 -8.42
N VAL A 213 21.55 -3.54 -9.04
CA VAL A 213 20.31 -4.15 -9.53
C VAL A 213 20.45 -4.55 -11.01
N ASP A 214 20.08 -5.78 -11.34
CA ASP A 214 20.05 -6.27 -12.73
C ASP A 214 18.73 -5.96 -13.44
N LEU A 215 17.61 -6.04 -12.70
CA LEU A 215 16.26 -5.84 -13.20
C LEU A 215 15.43 -5.07 -12.19
N VAL A 216 14.86 -3.95 -12.60
CA VAL A 216 13.78 -3.26 -11.88
C VAL A 216 12.46 -3.62 -12.52
N VAL A 217 11.47 -4.01 -11.71
CA VAL A 217 10.08 -4.21 -12.14
C VAL A 217 9.18 -3.16 -11.49
N LEU A 218 8.43 -2.45 -12.31
CA LEU A 218 7.51 -1.40 -11.90
C LEU A 218 6.13 -1.67 -12.50
N MET A 219 5.25 -2.23 -11.66
CA MET A 219 3.96 -2.73 -12.08
C MET A 219 2.85 -1.77 -11.69
N ARG A 220 2.27 -1.07 -12.66
CA ARG A 220 1.09 -0.19 -12.50
C ARG A 220 1.27 0.93 -11.47
N GLY A 221 2.50 1.39 -11.25
CA GLY A 221 2.86 2.40 -10.24
C GLY A 221 3.13 3.81 -10.81
N LEU A 222 3.42 3.93 -12.12
CA LEU A 222 3.85 5.20 -12.71
C LEU A 222 2.82 6.32 -12.53
N HIS A 223 1.53 6.04 -12.70
CA HIS A 223 0.49 7.06 -12.53
C HIS A 223 0.49 7.67 -11.12
N GLY A 224 0.78 6.86 -10.10
CA GLY A 224 0.92 7.33 -8.72
C GLY A 224 2.12 8.26 -8.54
N MET A 225 3.24 7.97 -9.21
CA MET A 225 4.43 8.82 -9.20
C MET A 225 4.19 10.15 -9.91
N VAL A 226 3.40 10.14 -11.00
CA VAL A 226 2.97 11.37 -11.69
C VAL A 226 2.08 12.21 -10.77
N ASN A 227 1.06 11.61 -10.17
CA ASN A 227 0.14 12.29 -9.27
C ASN A 227 0.84 12.85 -8.02
N GLY A 228 1.87 12.17 -7.54
CA GLY A 228 2.69 12.60 -6.40
C GLY A 228 3.79 13.61 -6.75
N GLY A 229 3.99 13.94 -8.05
CA GLY A 229 5.07 14.82 -8.51
C GLY A 229 6.47 14.26 -8.27
N THR A 230 6.60 12.93 -8.11
CA THR A 230 7.86 12.27 -7.74
C THR A 230 8.48 11.43 -8.86
N LEU A 231 7.88 11.42 -10.05
CA LEU A 231 8.30 10.58 -11.15
C LEU A 231 9.78 10.78 -11.52
N ASP A 232 10.23 12.02 -11.68
CA ASP A 232 11.61 12.32 -12.11
C ASP A 232 12.62 11.86 -11.04
N THR A 233 12.29 12.03 -9.75
CA THR A 233 13.11 11.52 -8.65
C THR A 233 13.19 9.98 -8.68
N TRP A 234 12.05 9.31 -8.84
CA TRP A 234 12.03 7.85 -8.97
C TRP A 234 12.84 7.35 -10.16
N LEU A 235 12.72 7.97 -11.32
CA LEU A 235 13.47 7.56 -12.51
C LEU A 235 14.98 7.75 -12.33
N LYS A 236 15.40 8.82 -11.62
CA LYS A 236 16.81 9.02 -11.24
C LYS A 236 17.30 7.91 -10.31
N GLU A 237 16.58 7.65 -9.22
CA GLU A 237 16.94 6.60 -8.24
C GLU A 237 16.99 5.21 -8.88
N ILE A 238 16.03 4.89 -9.76
CA ILE A 238 16.01 3.64 -10.52
C ILE A 238 17.24 3.55 -11.45
N HIS A 239 17.57 4.66 -12.11
CA HIS A 239 18.73 4.70 -12.99
C HIS A 239 20.03 4.49 -12.19
N GLU A 240 20.17 5.11 -11.02
CA GLU A 240 21.34 4.95 -10.16
C GLU A 240 21.44 3.52 -9.61
N ALA A 241 20.34 2.91 -9.18
CA ALA A 241 20.29 1.55 -8.65
C ALA A 241 20.65 0.47 -9.68
N LEU A 242 20.35 0.69 -10.97
CA LEU A 242 20.61 -0.29 -12.03
C LEU A 242 22.09 -0.35 -12.40
N LYS A 243 22.58 -1.57 -12.58
CA LYS A 243 23.87 -1.85 -13.23
C LYS A 243 23.93 -1.25 -14.64
N PRO A 244 25.12 -0.97 -15.20
CA PRO A 244 25.25 -0.66 -16.62
C PRO A 244 24.57 -1.73 -17.47
N LYS A 245 23.73 -1.32 -18.43
CA LYS A 245 22.87 -2.19 -19.25
C LYS A 245 21.80 -2.97 -18.45
N GLY A 246 21.56 -2.64 -17.18
CA GLY A 246 20.46 -3.18 -16.40
C GLY A 246 19.10 -2.85 -17.03
N THR A 247 18.11 -3.65 -16.72
CA THR A 247 16.77 -3.59 -17.32
C THR A 247 15.78 -2.89 -16.40
N LEU A 248 14.98 -1.96 -16.95
CA LEU A 248 13.75 -1.47 -16.34
C LEU A 248 12.56 -2.05 -17.09
N GLY A 249 11.79 -2.93 -16.43
CA GLY A 249 10.54 -3.49 -16.92
C GLY A 249 9.35 -2.77 -16.34
N ILE A 250 8.45 -2.31 -17.22
CA ILE A 250 7.27 -1.52 -16.84
C ILE A 250 6.02 -2.17 -17.39
N GLU A 251 5.03 -2.34 -16.56
CA GLU A 251 3.64 -2.57 -16.92
C GLU A 251 2.80 -1.39 -16.39
N GLN A 252 2.08 -0.69 -17.25
CA GLN A 252 1.28 0.48 -16.86
C GLN A 252 -0.03 0.54 -17.65
N HIS A 253 -1.11 0.92 -16.99
CA HIS A 253 -2.40 1.18 -17.63
C HIS A 253 -2.26 2.23 -18.72
N ARG A 254 -2.69 1.88 -19.95
CA ARG A 254 -2.47 2.68 -21.15
C ARG A 254 -3.67 3.58 -21.43
N ALA A 255 -3.45 4.89 -21.42
CA ALA A 255 -4.43 5.91 -21.82
C ALA A 255 -4.71 5.91 -23.32
N LYS A 256 -5.70 6.71 -23.76
CA LYS A 256 -5.87 7.09 -25.16
C LYS A 256 -4.61 7.85 -25.61
N PRO A 257 -4.22 7.72 -26.91
CA PRO A 257 -2.95 8.31 -27.38
C PRO A 257 -2.85 9.83 -27.24
N ASP A 258 -3.98 10.52 -27.32
CA ASP A 258 -4.13 11.98 -27.23
C ASP A 258 -4.43 12.50 -25.82
N ALA A 259 -4.47 11.62 -24.82
CA ALA A 259 -4.74 12.00 -23.43
C ALA A 259 -3.58 12.84 -22.85
N VAL A 260 -3.93 13.80 -22.00
CA VAL A 260 -2.97 14.56 -21.20
C VAL A 260 -2.55 13.71 -20.01
N ALA A 261 -1.24 13.49 -19.82
CA ALA A 261 -0.72 12.56 -18.81
C ALA A 261 -1.11 12.95 -17.38
N GLU A 262 -1.03 14.24 -17.03
CA GLU A 262 -1.36 14.78 -15.71
C GLU A 262 -2.86 14.63 -15.39
N GLU A 263 -3.72 14.60 -16.38
CA GLU A 263 -5.17 14.38 -16.19
C GLU A 263 -5.49 12.89 -16.16
N SER A 264 -4.99 12.12 -17.13
CA SER A 264 -5.29 10.69 -17.23
C SER A 264 -4.66 9.87 -16.09
N SER A 265 -3.55 10.35 -15.50
CA SER A 265 -2.94 9.72 -14.32
C SER A 265 -3.87 9.67 -13.11
N LYS A 266 -4.76 10.67 -12.96
CA LYS A 266 -5.78 10.70 -11.88
C LYS A 266 -6.79 9.56 -12.03
N GLN A 267 -6.95 9.04 -13.26
CA GLN A 267 -7.77 7.88 -13.59
C GLN A 267 -6.96 6.57 -13.68
N GLY A 268 -5.67 6.63 -13.32
CA GLY A 268 -4.75 5.49 -13.34
C GLY A 268 -4.06 5.24 -14.68
N TYR A 269 -4.42 5.94 -15.74
CA TYR A 269 -3.91 5.74 -17.09
C TYR A 269 -2.80 6.70 -17.46
N LEU A 270 -1.87 6.25 -18.35
CA LEU A 270 -0.83 7.12 -18.93
C LEU A 270 -0.71 6.87 -20.43
N PRO A 271 -0.48 7.91 -21.30
CA PRO A 271 -0.22 7.74 -22.71
C PRO A 271 1.12 7.04 -22.95
N GLU A 272 1.14 5.98 -23.77
CA GLU A 272 2.36 5.17 -23.99
C GLU A 272 3.53 6.00 -24.53
N LYS A 273 3.27 6.86 -25.51
CA LYS A 273 4.30 7.72 -26.09
C LYS A 273 4.93 8.64 -25.05
N TRP A 274 4.12 9.27 -24.22
CA TRP A 274 4.59 10.15 -23.14
C TRP A 274 5.45 9.37 -22.13
N VAL A 275 5.03 8.15 -21.74
CA VAL A 275 5.80 7.30 -20.84
C VAL A 275 7.18 6.98 -21.43
N ILE A 276 7.23 6.60 -22.73
CA ILE A 276 8.49 6.30 -23.40
C ILE A 276 9.41 7.52 -23.40
N GLU A 277 8.91 8.69 -23.81
CA GLU A 277 9.68 9.93 -23.87
C GLU A 277 10.23 10.36 -22.50
N LYS A 278 9.42 10.25 -21.44
CA LYS A 278 9.86 10.55 -20.05
C LYS A 278 10.97 9.64 -19.58
N ILE A 279 10.85 8.35 -19.81
CA ILE A 279 11.85 7.37 -19.37
C ILE A 279 13.15 7.50 -20.19
N GLU A 280 13.04 7.76 -21.51
CA GLU A 280 14.23 7.98 -22.33
C GLU A 280 14.98 9.27 -21.95
N ALA A 281 14.25 10.32 -21.55
CA ALA A 281 14.84 11.56 -21.04
C ALA A 281 15.59 11.34 -19.72
N ALA A 282 15.20 10.35 -18.92
CA ALA A 282 15.87 9.98 -17.67
C ALA A 282 17.11 9.07 -17.87
N GLY A 283 17.60 8.90 -19.10
CA GLY A 283 18.84 8.16 -19.39
C GLY A 283 18.66 6.69 -19.76
N PHE A 284 17.44 6.28 -20.06
CA PHE A 284 17.14 4.93 -20.55
C PHE A 284 17.02 4.89 -22.07
N LYS A 285 17.02 3.69 -22.63
CA LYS A 285 16.75 3.40 -24.04
C LYS A 285 15.63 2.36 -24.12
N LEU A 286 14.60 2.62 -24.88
CA LEU A 286 13.57 1.62 -25.18
C LEU A 286 14.22 0.41 -25.88
N ALA A 287 14.08 -0.77 -25.27
CA ALA A 287 14.60 -2.04 -25.77
C ALA A 287 13.51 -2.91 -26.41
N GLY A 288 12.24 -2.66 -26.09
CA GLY A 288 11.12 -3.38 -26.68
C GLY A 288 9.78 -3.00 -26.06
N LYS A 289 8.73 -3.41 -26.78
CA LYS A 289 7.33 -3.29 -26.36
C LYS A 289 6.66 -4.64 -26.51
N SER A 290 5.69 -4.95 -25.66
CA SER A 290 4.86 -6.15 -25.77
C SER A 290 3.40 -5.80 -25.54
N GLU A 291 2.53 -6.41 -26.34
CA GLU A 291 1.08 -6.27 -26.22
C GLU A 291 0.45 -7.40 -25.38
N VAL A 292 1.26 -8.17 -24.66
CA VAL A 292 0.81 -9.32 -23.87
C VAL A 292 -0.27 -8.96 -22.84
N ASN A 293 -0.22 -7.74 -22.32
CA ASN A 293 -1.18 -7.20 -21.34
C ASN A 293 -2.19 -6.21 -21.95
N ALA A 294 -2.28 -6.15 -23.28
CA ALA A 294 -3.25 -5.31 -23.94
C ALA A 294 -4.68 -5.83 -23.80
N ASN A 295 -5.63 -4.92 -23.64
CA ASN A 295 -7.05 -5.22 -23.62
C ASN A 295 -7.85 -4.20 -24.45
N ALA A 296 -8.18 -4.55 -25.68
CA ALA A 296 -8.93 -3.70 -26.59
C ALA A 296 -10.38 -3.40 -26.14
N LYS A 297 -10.90 -4.14 -25.15
CA LYS A 297 -12.25 -3.88 -24.59
C LYS A 297 -12.26 -2.72 -23.60
N ASP A 298 -11.10 -2.34 -23.07
CA ASP A 298 -10.99 -1.20 -22.14
C ASP A 298 -11.10 0.10 -22.93
N THR A 299 -12.22 0.82 -22.76
CA THR A 299 -12.52 2.09 -23.44
C THR A 299 -11.85 3.31 -22.78
N LYS A 300 -11.28 3.13 -21.57
CA LYS A 300 -10.46 4.13 -20.86
C LYS A 300 -11.22 5.40 -20.46
N ASP A 301 -12.54 5.30 -20.32
CA ASP A 301 -13.46 6.39 -19.97
C ASP A 301 -14.44 5.99 -18.85
N HIS A 302 -13.99 5.10 -17.99
CA HIS A 302 -14.79 4.59 -16.87
C HIS A 302 -14.91 5.64 -15.73
N PRO A 303 -16.04 5.66 -14.98
CA PRO A 303 -16.32 6.69 -13.98
C PRO A 303 -15.21 6.88 -12.91
N ASN A 304 -14.60 5.80 -12.45
CA ASN A 304 -13.47 5.81 -11.52
C ASN A 304 -12.18 5.30 -12.19
N GLY A 305 -12.00 5.59 -13.47
CA GLY A 305 -10.83 5.14 -14.22
C GLY A 305 -10.61 3.62 -14.14
N VAL A 306 -9.36 3.21 -14.04
CA VAL A 306 -8.97 1.79 -13.97
C VAL A 306 -9.61 1.05 -12.79
N TRP A 307 -9.94 1.74 -11.70
CA TRP A 307 -10.50 1.13 -10.51
C TRP A 307 -11.98 0.74 -10.67
N THR A 308 -12.66 1.20 -11.70
CA THR A 308 -14.00 0.71 -12.08
C THR A 308 -13.95 -0.75 -12.53
N LEU A 309 -12.85 -1.15 -13.16
CA LEU A 309 -12.63 -2.49 -13.71
C LEU A 309 -12.21 -3.50 -12.63
N PRO A 310 -12.24 -4.83 -12.95
CA PRO A 310 -11.63 -5.84 -12.11
C PRO A 310 -10.14 -5.53 -11.84
N PRO A 311 -9.63 -5.93 -10.67
CA PRO A 311 -10.31 -6.58 -9.55
C PRO A 311 -10.92 -5.59 -8.55
N SER A 312 -10.79 -4.26 -8.80
CA SER A 312 -11.15 -3.23 -7.81
C SER A 312 -12.66 -3.06 -7.68
N TYR A 313 -13.39 -3.04 -8.81
CA TYR A 313 -14.83 -2.84 -8.83
C TYR A 313 -15.26 -1.66 -7.93
N ALA A 314 -14.64 -0.49 -8.10
CA ALA A 314 -14.86 0.68 -7.22
C ALA A 314 -16.31 1.18 -7.17
N LEU A 315 -17.18 0.72 -8.09
CA LEU A 315 -18.62 0.98 -8.10
C LEU A 315 -19.44 -0.13 -7.40
N GLY A 316 -18.77 -1.08 -6.74
CA GLY A 316 -19.42 -2.22 -6.10
C GLY A 316 -20.16 -3.09 -7.12
N ASP A 317 -21.46 -3.32 -6.89
CA ASP A 317 -22.28 -4.15 -7.76
C ASP A 317 -22.89 -3.38 -8.95
N THR A 318 -22.70 -2.04 -9.03
CA THR A 318 -23.21 -1.22 -10.14
C THR A 318 -22.53 -1.62 -11.44
N ASP A 319 -23.29 -2.11 -12.41
CA ASP A 319 -22.82 -2.55 -13.73
C ASP A 319 -21.67 -3.60 -13.67
N LYS A 320 -21.57 -4.36 -12.60
CA LYS A 320 -20.47 -5.31 -12.34
C LYS A 320 -20.28 -6.33 -13.48
N GLU A 321 -21.37 -6.86 -14.03
CA GLU A 321 -21.32 -7.79 -15.16
C GLU A 321 -20.67 -7.15 -16.40
N LYS A 322 -21.02 -5.91 -16.70
CA LYS A 322 -20.43 -5.13 -17.80
C LYS A 322 -18.93 -4.99 -17.60
N TYR A 323 -18.48 -4.56 -16.41
CA TYR A 323 -17.06 -4.38 -16.13
C TYR A 323 -16.31 -5.72 -16.05
N THR A 324 -16.95 -6.78 -15.56
CA THR A 324 -16.39 -8.14 -15.62
C THR A 324 -16.19 -8.62 -17.07
N ALA A 325 -17.11 -8.31 -17.97
CA ALA A 325 -16.99 -8.67 -19.39
C ALA A 325 -15.87 -7.90 -20.13
N ILE A 326 -15.53 -6.69 -19.66
CA ILE A 326 -14.36 -5.95 -20.13
C ILE A 326 -13.07 -6.63 -19.64
N GLY A 327 -13.03 -7.02 -18.38
CA GLY A 327 -11.84 -7.58 -17.74
C GLY A 327 -10.93 -6.51 -17.13
N GLU A 328 -9.68 -6.88 -16.75
CA GLU A 328 -8.69 -5.90 -16.27
C GLU A 328 -8.33 -4.90 -17.40
N SER A 329 -7.88 -3.71 -17.02
CA SER A 329 -7.56 -2.60 -17.94
C SER A 329 -6.55 -2.95 -19.02
N ASP A 330 -6.57 -2.17 -20.12
CA ASP A 330 -5.52 -2.18 -21.14
C ASP A 330 -4.18 -1.69 -20.57
N ARG A 331 -3.09 -2.46 -20.79
CA ARG A 331 -1.79 -2.15 -20.23
C ARG A 331 -0.69 -2.25 -21.28
N MET A 332 0.14 -1.20 -21.35
CA MET A 332 1.41 -1.25 -22.04
C MET A 332 2.41 -2.08 -21.23
N THR A 333 3.25 -2.86 -21.91
CA THR A 333 4.36 -3.59 -21.32
C THR A 333 5.63 -3.17 -22.03
N LEU A 334 6.49 -2.44 -21.32
CA LEU A 334 7.65 -1.77 -21.89
C LEU A 334 8.94 -2.26 -21.22
N LYS A 335 9.97 -2.45 -22.03
CA LYS A 335 11.31 -2.83 -21.57
C LYS A 335 12.30 -1.77 -21.96
N PHE A 336 13.05 -1.26 -20.98
CA PHE A 336 14.13 -0.30 -21.20
C PHE A 336 15.46 -0.86 -20.70
N THR A 337 16.56 -0.33 -21.24
CA THR A 337 17.92 -0.58 -20.75
C THR A 337 18.54 0.73 -20.31
N LYS A 338 19.31 0.71 -19.22
CA LYS A 338 20.15 1.83 -18.80
C LYS A 338 21.19 2.12 -19.87
N LYS A 339 21.32 3.39 -20.30
CA LYS A 339 22.35 3.85 -21.23
C LYS A 339 23.74 3.82 -20.64
#